data_2fb2ae3527357827dce459e0d0793dd4
#
_entry.id   2fb2ae3527357827dce459e0d0793dd4
#
_cell.length_a   1.000
_cell.length_b   1.000
_cell.length_c   1.000
_cell.angle_alpha   90.00
_cell.angle_beta   90.00
_cell.angle_gamma   90.00
#
_symmetry.space_group_name_H-M   'P 1'
#
loop_
_entity.id
_entity.type
_entity.pdbx_description
1 polymer ?
#
loop_
_entity_poly.entity_id
_entity_poly.type
_entity_poly.pdbx_seq_one_letter_code
_entity_poly.pdbx_strand_id
1 'polypeptide(L)'
;ENKKTIIFPFDTNSSQRLAVKRSLEEDLSVIQGPPGTGKTETIRNIVANYVARGCSVAVVSGNNEATRNVQDKFEATGFGCLNAFLGKSDNVIEFFETVHEKFEPTGRIDLANCERRLKETSESAEAYLKYSLDIAEIIQAVSELKVEKEMNDAEYNAKKRIVPKSLTGKKYSAVKLLELASVIESLLENK
;
A
#
# COMPACT_ATOMS: atom_id res chain seq x y z
N GLU A 1 17.65 -17.12 -12.93
CA GLU A 1 17.47 -16.94 -11.48
C GLU A 1 16.00 -17.21 -11.14
N ASN A 2 15.79 -18.26 -10.35
CA ASN A 2 14.43 -18.61 -9.90
C ASN A 2 13.96 -17.52 -8.93
N LYS A 3 13.11 -16.62 -9.39
CA LYS A 3 12.53 -15.54 -8.58
C LYS A 3 11.70 -16.21 -7.47
N LYS A 4 12.24 -16.28 -6.26
CA LYS A 4 11.53 -16.90 -5.14
C LYS A 4 10.25 -16.13 -4.86
N THR A 5 9.15 -16.83 -4.73
CA THR A 5 7.83 -16.28 -4.41
C THR A 5 7.89 -15.47 -3.11
N ILE A 6 7.32 -14.28 -3.10
CA ILE A 6 7.19 -13.45 -1.91
C ILE A 6 5.94 -13.90 -1.15
N ILE A 7 6.10 -14.17 0.15
CA ILE A 7 5.01 -14.60 1.03
C ILE A 7 4.58 -13.49 1.98
N PHE A 8 3.29 -13.47 2.32
CA PHE A 8 2.72 -12.52 3.26
C PHE A 8 1.91 -13.26 4.33
N PRO A 9 2.58 -13.93 5.29
CA PRO A 9 1.89 -14.69 6.32
C PRO A 9 1.14 -13.82 7.34
N PHE A 10 1.41 -12.52 7.38
CA PHE A 10 0.79 -11.57 8.29
C PHE A 10 0.02 -10.51 7.52
N ASP A 11 -0.99 -9.90 8.18
CA ASP A 11 -1.83 -8.87 7.59
C ASP A 11 -1.01 -7.74 6.98
N THR A 12 -1.43 -7.30 5.80
CA THR A 12 -0.68 -6.29 5.05
C THR A 12 -1.58 -5.55 4.06
N ASN A 13 -1.29 -4.28 3.85
CA ASN A 13 -1.90 -3.45 2.81
C ASN A 13 -0.96 -3.27 1.61
N SER A 14 -1.44 -2.62 0.55
CA SER A 14 -0.68 -2.43 -0.70
C SER A 14 0.66 -1.72 -0.49
N SER A 15 0.71 -0.67 0.34
CA SER A 15 1.93 0.08 0.64
C SER A 15 2.95 -0.76 1.40
N GLN A 16 2.48 -1.55 2.38
CA GLN A 16 3.33 -2.47 3.15
C GLN A 16 3.88 -3.60 2.26
N ARG A 17 3.08 -4.15 1.33
CA ARG A 17 3.54 -5.15 0.37
C ARG A 17 4.62 -4.60 -0.55
N LEU A 18 4.45 -3.37 -1.03
CA LEU A 18 5.48 -2.71 -1.81
C LEU A 18 6.78 -2.52 -1.00
N ALA A 19 6.67 -2.14 0.27
CA ALA A 19 7.82 -2.00 1.16
C ALA A 19 8.55 -3.34 1.36
N VAL A 20 7.81 -4.43 1.61
CA VAL A 20 8.38 -5.79 1.70
C VAL A 20 9.09 -6.16 0.41
N LYS A 21 8.46 -5.96 -0.75
CA LYS A 21 9.05 -6.27 -2.05
C LYS A 21 10.37 -5.53 -2.25
N ARG A 22 10.40 -4.22 -2.02
CA ARG A 22 11.61 -3.40 -2.15
C ARG A 22 12.71 -3.85 -1.20
N SER A 23 12.38 -4.18 0.05
CA SER A 23 13.35 -4.70 1.03
C SER A 23 13.98 -6.03 0.63
N LEU A 24 13.35 -6.79 -0.26
CA LEU A 24 13.85 -8.07 -0.76
C LEU A 24 14.62 -7.94 -2.08
N GLU A 25 14.46 -6.83 -2.78
CA GLU A 25 15.09 -6.54 -4.07
C GLU A 25 16.30 -5.60 -3.93
N GLU A 26 16.35 -4.79 -2.87
CA GLU A 26 17.36 -3.74 -2.63
C GLU A 26 18.27 -4.11 -1.46
N ASP A 27 19.55 -3.80 -1.56
CA ASP A 27 20.51 -4.01 -0.47
C ASP A 27 20.25 -3.11 0.74
N LEU A 28 19.67 -1.94 0.51
CA LEU A 28 19.27 -0.97 1.52
C LEU A 28 17.90 -0.40 1.18
N SER A 29 16.97 -0.49 2.12
CA SER A 29 15.66 0.17 1.99
C SER A 29 15.29 0.92 3.26
N VAL A 30 14.63 2.07 3.10
CA VAL A 30 14.16 2.91 4.20
C VAL A 30 12.64 2.91 4.21
N ILE A 31 12.05 2.48 5.34
CA ILE A 31 10.60 2.42 5.52
C ILE A 31 10.20 3.45 6.56
N GLN A 32 9.49 4.49 6.12
CA GLN A 32 8.95 5.53 6.98
C GLN A 32 7.44 5.39 7.13
N GLY A 33 6.95 5.77 8.30
CA GLY A 33 5.50 5.86 8.55
C GLY A 33 5.23 6.36 9.97
N PRO A 34 4.14 7.11 10.18
CA PRO A 34 3.72 7.52 11.51
C PRO A 34 3.37 6.32 12.40
N PRO A 35 3.21 6.51 13.71
CA PRO A 35 2.69 5.48 14.60
C PRO A 35 1.36 4.93 14.08
N GLY A 36 1.12 3.62 14.24
CA GLY A 36 -0.13 2.96 13.81
C GLY A 36 -0.19 2.54 12.33
N THR A 37 0.81 2.84 11.50
CA THR A 37 0.83 2.44 10.07
C THR A 37 1.19 0.98 9.80
N GLY A 38 1.36 0.17 10.85
CA GLY A 38 1.69 -1.25 10.70
C GLY A 38 3.14 -1.56 10.36
N LYS A 39 4.09 -0.70 10.75
CA LYS A 39 5.52 -0.96 10.55
C LYS A 39 5.97 -2.31 11.09
N THR A 40 5.46 -2.72 12.26
CA THR A 40 5.79 -4.02 12.86
C THR A 40 5.31 -5.18 11.98
N GLU A 41 4.14 -5.08 11.37
CA GLU A 41 3.63 -6.11 10.44
C GLU A 41 4.49 -6.18 9.16
N THR A 42 4.95 -5.02 8.69
CA THR A 42 5.89 -4.96 7.56
C THR A 42 7.21 -5.67 7.91
N ILE A 43 7.79 -5.39 9.09
CA ILE A 43 9.00 -6.06 9.59
C ILE A 43 8.79 -7.57 9.68
N ARG A 44 7.67 -8.02 10.23
CA ARG A 44 7.36 -9.45 10.35
C ARG A 44 7.30 -10.15 8.97
N ASN A 45 6.66 -9.53 7.98
CA ASN A 45 6.60 -10.05 6.62
C ASN A 45 7.99 -10.08 5.96
N ILE A 46 8.85 -9.09 6.20
CA ILE A 46 10.25 -9.08 5.73
C ILE A 46 11.02 -10.25 6.34
N VAL A 47 10.97 -10.40 7.67
CA VAL A 47 11.62 -11.49 8.40
C VAL A 47 11.16 -12.84 7.88
N ALA A 48 9.83 -13.05 7.73
CA ALA A 48 9.27 -14.30 7.24
C ALA A 48 9.82 -14.67 5.85
N ASN A 49 9.98 -13.71 4.95
CA ASN A 49 10.54 -13.94 3.63
C ASN A 49 12.02 -14.33 3.66
N TYR A 50 12.82 -13.70 4.51
CA TYR A 50 14.22 -14.06 4.65
C TYR A 50 14.41 -15.45 5.30
N VAL A 51 13.63 -15.74 6.35
CA VAL A 51 13.63 -17.07 7.01
C VAL A 51 13.19 -18.16 6.04
N ALA A 52 12.13 -17.94 5.24
CA ALA A 52 11.69 -18.88 4.21
C ALA A 52 12.75 -19.11 3.11
N ARG A 53 13.70 -18.20 2.96
CA ARG A 53 14.86 -18.34 2.07
C ARG A 53 16.06 -19.00 2.72
N GLY A 54 15.94 -19.38 3.99
CA GLY A 54 17.02 -20.00 4.79
C GLY A 54 18.04 -18.99 5.31
N CYS A 55 17.68 -17.71 5.36
CA CYS A 55 18.55 -16.66 5.89
C CYS A 55 18.32 -16.44 7.39
N SER A 56 19.36 -16.10 8.12
CA SER A 56 19.26 -15.57 9.47
C SER A 56 18.97 -14.06 9.42
N VAL A 57 18.12 -13.58 10.32
CA VAL A 57 17.70 -12.18 10.38
C VAL A 57 17.93 -11.62 11.77
N ALA A 58 18.51 -10.43 11.86
CA ALA A 58 18.61 -9.68 13.11
C ALA A 58 17.70 -8.44 13.08
N VAL A 59 16.83 -8.31 14.08
CA VAL A 59 16.03 -7.11 14.32
C VAL A 59 16.67 -6.34 15.46
N VAL A 60 17.18 -5.13 15.16
CA VAL A 60 17.94 -4.32 16.11
C VAL A 60 17.21 -3.00 16.35
N SER A 61 17.14 -2.57 17.60
CA SER A 61 16.59 -1.27 17.99
C SER A 61 17.37 -0.69 19.16
N GLY A 62 17.44 0.63 19.24
CA GLY A 62 17.93 1.33 20.43
C GLY A 62 16.99 1.22 21.66
N ASN A 63 15.78 0.70 21.47
CA ASN A 63 14.80 0.46 22.53
C ASN A 63 14.42 -1.03 22.57
N ASN A 64 14.67 -1.69 23.69
CA ASN A 64 14.33 -3.10 23.91
C ASN A 64 12.82 -3.37 23.84
N GLU A 65 11.97 -2.41 24.17
CA GLU A 65 10.53 -2.55 24.07
C GLU A 65 10.07 -2.73 22.62
N ALA A 66 10.71 -2.03 21.68
CA ALA A 66 10.39 -2.16 20.27
C ALA A 66 10.73 -3.57 19.72
N THR A 67 11.88 -4.15 20.12
CA THR A 67 12.25 -5.52 19.74
C THR A 67 11.38 -6.56 20.43
N ARG A 68 11.01 -6.33 21.69
CA ARG A 68 10.07 -7.20 22.42
C ARG A 68 8.71 -7.24 21.77
N ASN A 69 8.19 -6.11 21.34
CA ASN A 69 6.90 -6.04 20.59
C ASN A 69 6.92 -6.91 19.31
N VAL A 70 8.04 -6.97 18.61
CA VAL A 70 8.19 -7.86 17.44
C VAL A 70 8.19 -9.32 17.88
N GLN A 71 8.92 -9.66 18.94
CA GLN A 71 8.96 -10.99 19.52
C GLN A 71 7.57 -11.48 19.95
N ASP A 72 6.88 -10.71 20.79
CA ASP A 72 5.54 -11.05 21.33
C ASP A 72 4.55 -11.36 20.20
N LYS A 73 4.65 -10.61 19.10
CA LYS A 73 3.80 -10.83 17.92
C LYS A 73 4.15 -12.12 17.16
N PHE A 74 5.40 -12.53 17.12
CA PHE A 74 5.78 -13.83 16.56
C PHE A 74 5.33 -14.97 17.48
N GLU A 75 5.47 -14.83 18.79
CA GLU A 75 5.00 -15.80 19.76
C GLU A 75 3.49 -16.00 19.67
N ALA A 76 2.71 -14.92 19.62
CA ALA A 76 1.26 -14.95 19.48
C ALA A 76 0.77 -15.67 18.20
N THR A 77 1.62 -15.81 17.20
CA THR A 77 1.31 -16.52 15.94
C THR A 77 1.92 -17.92 15.85
N GLY A 78 2.53 -18.43 16.95
CA GLY A 78 3.11 -19.78 16.99
C GLY A 78 4.52 -19.88 16.38
N PHE A 79 5.15 -18.75 16.03
CA PHE A 79 6.49 -18.70 15.46
C PHE A 79 7.58 -18.34 16.49
N GLY A 80 7.26 -18.39 17.79
CA GLY A 80 8.19 -18.08 18.88
C GLY A 80 9.45 -18.95 18.86
N CYS A 81 9.33 -20.22 18.46
CA CYS A 81 10.46 -21.14 18.34
C CYS A 81 11.53 -20.73 17.32
N LEU A 82 11.23 -19.78 16.43
CA LEU A 82 12.18 -19.25 15.44
C LEU A 82 12.92 -18.01 15.92
N ASN A 83 12.64 -17.52 17.15
CA ASN A 83 13.15 -16.28 17.69
C ASN A 83 14.13 -16.52 18.85
N ALA A 84 15.17 -15.69 18.89
CA ALA A 84 16.04 -15.53 20.05
C ALA A 84 16.06 -14.05 20.47
N PHE A 85 15.68 -13.74 21.71
CA PHE A 85 15.70 -12.38 22.23
C PHE A 85 16.99 -12.15 23.01
N LEU A 86 17.98 -11.57 22.34
CA LEU A 86 19.36 -11.48 22.83
C LEU A 86 19.78 -10.06 23.25
N GLY A 87 18.82 -9.14 23.44
CA GLY A 87 19.08 -7.71 23.62
C GLY A 87 19.80 -7.30 24.91
N LYS A 88 19.93 -8.22 25.91
CA LYS A 88 20.67 -8.01 27.16
C LYS A 88 21.44 -9.28 27.53
N SER A 89 22.50 -9.13 28.31
CA SER A 89 23.30 -10.27 28.77
C SER A 89 22.47 -11.34 29.50
N ASP A 90 21.55 -10.89 30.34
CA ASP A 90 20.65 -11.79 31.08
C ASP A 90 19.77 -12.61 30.16
N ASN A 91 19.23 -11.99 29.11
CA ASN A 91 18.41 -12.68 28.08
C ASN A 91 19.22 -13.70 27.28
N VAL A 92 20.50 -13.43 27.05
CA VAL A 92 21.44 -14.39 26.39
C VAL A 92 21.61 -15.62 27.24
N ILE A 93 21.87 -15.43 28.55
CA ILE A 93 22.03 -16.54 29.50
C ILE A 93 20.74 -17.34 29.57
N GLU A 94 19.60 -16.67 29.78
CA GLU A 94 18.28 -17.29 29.83
C GLU A 94 17.96 -18.09 28.55
N PHE A 95 18.29 -17.53 27.37
CA PHE A 95 18.09 -18.24 26.10
C PHE A 95 18.87 -19.55 26.02
N PHE A 96 20.14 -19.57 26.43
CA PHE A 96 20.95 -20.76 26.35
C PHE A 96 20.68 -21.77 27.49
N GLU A 97 20.13 -21.34 28.62
CA GLU A 97 19.72 -22.21 29.72
C GLU A 97 18.31 -22.77 29.51
N THR A 98 17.46 -22.12 28.69
CA THR A 98 16.10 -22.59 28.44
C THR A 98 16.13 -23.73 27.42
N VAL A 99 15.39 -24.80 27.71
CA VAL A 99 15.17 -25.90 26.75
C VAL A 99 14.19 -25.40 25.69
N HIS A 100 14.69 -25.16 24.49
CA HIS A 100 13.84 -24.78 23.39
C HIS A 100 13.11 -26.01 22.85
N GLU A 101 11.79 -25.91 22.73
CA GLU A 101 11.00 -26.90 22.03
C GLU A 101 11.46 -26.96 20.57
N LYS A 102 11.88 -28.13 20.12
CA LYS A 102 12.18 -28.33 18.72
C LYS A 102 10.88 -28.25 17.94
N PHE A 103 10.86 -27.43 16.91
CA PHE A 103 9.76 -27.44 15.96
C PHE A 103 9.74 -28.80 15.26
N GLU A 104 8.83 -29.66 15.66
CA GLU A 104 8.55 -30.92 14.97
C GLU A 104 7.35 -30.69 14.06
N PRO A 105 7.52 -30.72 12.74
CA PRO A 105 6.39 -30.56 11.83
C PRO A 105 5.43 -31.74 12.06
N THR A 106 4.20 -31.42 12.46
CA THR A 106 3.14 -32.39 12.65
C THR A 106 2.65 -32.91 11.29
N GLY A 107 3.11 -34.08 10.88
CA GLY A 107 2.68 -34.78 9.69
C GLY A 107 3.63 -34.65 8.47
N ARG A 108 3.35 -35.45 7.46
CA ARG A 108 4.05 -35.34 6.16
C ARG A 108 3.54 -34.12 5.43
N ILE A 109 4.38 -33.11 5.33
CA ILE A 109 4.09 -31.91 4.51
C ILE A 109 4.43 -32.28 3.06
N ASP A 110 3.43 -32.27 2.19
CA ASP A 110 3.66 -32.32 0.74
C ASP A 110 4.15 -30.94 0.28
N LEU A 111 5.46 -30.77 0.30
CA LEU A 111 6.13 -29.52 -0.08
C LEU A 111 5.77 -29.09 -1.50
N ALA A 112 5.68 -30.01 -2.45
CA ALA A 112 5.35 -29.72 -3.83
C ALA A 112 3.94 -29.14 -3.98
N ASN A 113 2.98 -29.71 -3.25
CA ASN A 113 1.62 -29.18 -3.20
C ASN A 113 1.54 -27.83 -2.49
N CYS A 114 2.30 -27.65 -1.41
CA CYS A 114 2.39 -26.37 -0.70
C CYS A 114 3.00 -25.28 -1.61
N GLU A 115 4.08 -25.57 -2.31
CA GLU A 115 4.71 -24.64 -3.25
C GLU A 115 3.79 -24.26 -4.40
N ARG A 116 3.08 -25.23 -4.99
CA ARG A 116 2.10 -24.98 -6.04
C ARG A 116 0.97 -24.07 -5.55
N ARG A 117 0.35 -24.39 -4.41
CA ARG A 117 -0.71 -23.56 -3.82
C ARG A 117 -0.24 -22.18 -3.44
N LEU A 118 0.97 -22.06 -2.92
CA LEU A 118 1.58 -20.77 -2.60
C LEU A 118 1.74 -19.91 -3.85
N LYS A 119 2.22 -20.50 -4.94
CA LYS A 119 2.39 -19.81 -6.22
C LYS A 119 1.04 -19.33 -6.77
N GLU A 120 0.04 -20.22 -6.85
CA GLU A 120 -1.32 -19.89 -7.34
C GLU A 120 -1.95 -18.77 -6.49
N THR A 121 -1.82 -18.85 -5.16
CA THR A 121 -2.36 -17.83 -4.24
C THR A 121 -1.63 -16.50 -4.39
N SER A 122 -0.31 -16.53 -4.56
CA SER A 122 0.51 -15.33 -4.76
C SER A 122 0.15 -14.61 -6.07
N GLU A 123 0.01 -15.36 -7.17
CA GLU A 123 -0.41 -14.81 -8.47
C GLU A 123 -1.81 -14.17 -8.38
N SER A 124 -2.74 -14.84 -7.69
CA SER A 124 -4.09 -14.30 -7.47
C SER A 124 -4.08 -13.04 -6.60
N ALA A 125 -3.23 -12.99 -5.57
CA ALA A 125 -3.07 -11.84 -4.71
C ALA A 125 -2.43 -10.65 -5.45
N GLU A 126 -1.45 -10.89 -6.32
CA GLU A 126 -0.85 -9.85 -7.16
C GLU A 126 -1.87 -9.26 -8.14
N ALA A 127 -2.69 -10.11 -8.78
CA ALA A 127 -3.76 -9.66 -9.66
C ALA A 127 -4.78 -8.80 -8.90
N TYR A 128 -5.20 -9.24 -7.72
CA TYR A 128 -6.12 -8.46 -6.87
C TYR A 128 -5.55 -7.10 -6.49
N LEU A 129 -4.27 -7.04 -6.13
CA LEU A 129 -3.61 -5.79 -5.80
C LEU A 129 -3.54 -4.84 -6.99
N LYS A 130 -3.23 -5.35 -8.17
CA LYS A 130 -3.24 -4.56 -9.40
C LYS A 130 -4.61 -3.96 -9.64
N TYR A 131 -5.68 -4.77 -9.59
CA TYR A 131 -7.05 -4.26 -9.75
C TYR A 131 -7.42 -3.23 -8.67
N SER A 132 -6.96 -3.41 -7.42
CA SER A 132 -7.21 -2.46 -6.34
C SER A 132 -6.54 -1.10 -6.60
N LEU A 133 -5.33 -1.09 -7.18
CA LEU A 133 -4.64 0.13 -7.57
C LEU A 133 -5.35 0.80 -8.75
N ASP A 134 -5.70 0.05 -9.79
CA ASP A 134 -6.44 0.55 -10.95
C ASP A 134 -7.78 1.21 -10.52
N ILE A 135 -8.50 0.57 -9.60
CA ILE A 135 -9.74 1.12 -9.02
C ILE A 135 -9.47 2.42 -8.25
N ALA A 136 -8.39 2.48 -7.46
CA ALA A 136 -8.05 3.69 -6.71
C ALA A 136 -7.72 4.86 -7.66
N GLU A 137 -6.99 4.61 -8.74
CA GLU A 137 -6.71 5.62 -9.77
C GLU A 137 -7.99 6.10 -10.46
N ILE A 138 -8.90 5.19 -10.80
CA ILE A 138 -10.21 5.55 -11.40
C ILE A 138 -11.03 6.40 -10.43
N ILE A 139 -11.08 6.03 -9.13
CA ILE A 139 -11.80 6.80 -8.12
C ILE A 139 -11.23 8.21 -8.01
N GLN A 140 -9.90 8.35 -8.02
CA GLN A 140 -9.24 9.65 -7.99
C GLN A 140 -9.61 10.47 -9.22
N ALA A 141 -9.48 9.92 -10.43
CA ALA A 141 -9.82 10.59 -11.67
C ALA A 141 -11.29 11.03 -11.71
N VAL A 142 -12.22 10.19 -11.24
CA VAL A 142 -13.65 10.53 -11.12
C VAL A 142 -13.86 11.69 -10.13
N SER A 143 -13.10 11.73 -9.03
CA SER A 143 -13.19 12.81 -8.05
C SER A 143 -12.70 14.13 -8.63
N GLU A 144 -11.60 14.12 -9.38
CA GLU A 144 -11.05 15.29 -10.07
C GLU A 144 -12.04 15.83 -11.12
N LEU A 145 -12.61 14.94 -11.95
CA LEU A 145 -13.62 15.32 -12.94
C LEU A 145 -14.90 15.89 -12.30
N LYS A 146 -15.30 15.42 -11.12
CA LYS A 146 -16.43 15.99 -10.39
C LYS A 146 -16.16 17.42 -9.96
N VAL A 147 -14.98 17.68 -9.41
CA VAL A 147 -14.56 19.04 -9.01
C VAL A 147 -14.51 19.96 -10.22
N GLU A 148 -13.90 19.51 -11.32
CA GLU A 148 -13.84 20.27 -12.56
C GLU A 148 -15.24 20.60 -13.10
N LYS A 149 -16.14 19.62 -13.09
CA LYS A 149 -17.54 19.82 -13.48
C LYS A 149 -18.22 20.87 -12.60
N GLU A 150 -18.08 20.79 -11.28
CA GLU A 150 -18.64 21.76 -10.35
C GLU A 150 -18.12 23.18 -10.60
N MET A 151 -16.82 23.32 -10.88
CA MET A 151 -16.20 24.60 -11.23
C MET A 151 -16.76 25.14 -12.55
N ASN A 152 -16.86 24.30 -13.59
CA ASN A 152 -17.43 24.66 -14.88
C ASN A 152 -18.91 25.05 -14.77
N ASP A 153 -19.68 24.30 -13.98
CA ASP A 153 -21.09 24.61 -13.72
C ASP A 153 -21.25 25.95 -12.98
N ALA A 154 -20.38 26.24 -12.01
CA ALA A 154 -20.35 27.51 -11.28
C ALA A 154 -20.02 28.69 -12.23
N GLU A 155 -18.99 28.51 -13.09
CA GLU A 155 -18.59 29.51 -14.08
C GLU A 155 -19.69 29.74 -15.11
N TYR A 156 -20.32 28.68 -15.63
CA TYR A 156 -21.48 28.79 -16.54
C TYR A 156 -22.63 29.55 -15.90
N ASN A 157 -22.96 29.25 -14.64
CA ASN A 157 -24.03 29.93 -13.91
C ASN A 157 -23.70 31.41 -13.62
N ALA A 158 -22.45 31.73 -13.35
CA ALA A 158 -21.98 33.11 -13.22
C ALA A 158 -22.09 33.88 -14.54
N LYS A 159 -21.64 33.31 -15.65
CA LYS A 159 -21.77 33.89 -17.01
C LYS A 159 -23.22 34.04 -17.41
N LYS A 160 -24.09 33.09 -17.09
CA LYS A 160 -25.54 33.16 -17.37
C LYS A 160 -26.23 34.34 -16.67
N ARG A 161 -25.74 34.77 -15.50
CA ARG A 161 -26.23 35.95 -14.78
C ARG A 161 -25.90 37.28 -15.48
N ILE A 162 -24.87 37.29 -16.33
CA ILE A 162 -24.41 38.48 -17.04
C ILE A 162 -25.15 38.66 -18.38
N VAL A 163 -25.78 37.59 -18.90
CA VAL A 163 -26.55 37.64 -20.16
C VAL A 163 -27.86 38.39 -19.93
N PRO A 164 -28.12 39.47 -20.66
CA PRO A 164 -29.36 40.23 -20.53
C PRO A 164 -30.59 39.34 -20.78
N LYS A 165 -31.63 39.51 -19.97
CA LYS A 165 -32.91 38.75 -20.12
C LYS A 165 -33.51 38.82 -21.52
N SER A 166 -33.19 39.87 -22.29
CA SER A 166 -33.59 40.02 -23.68
C SER A 166 -33.02 38.99 -24.66
N LEU A 167 -31.94 38.31 -24.24
CA LEU A 167 -31.26 37.27 -25.05
C LEU A 167 -31.63 35.85 -24.62
N THR A 168 -32.27 35.69 -23.45
CA THR A 168 -32.72 34.38 -22.98
C THR A 168 -34.05 34.03 -23.70
N GLY A 169 -34.03 32.89 -24.42
CA GLY A 169 -35.21 32.36 -25.12
C GLY A 169 -35.27 32.55 -26.64
N LYS A 170 -34.30 33.23 -27.24
CA LYS A 170 -34.19 33.30 -28.71
C LYS A 170 -33.28 32.18 -29.25
N LYS A 171 -33.77 31.45 -30.25
CA LYS A 171 -32.93 30.51 -31.01
C LYS A 171 -32.00 31.32 -31.93
N TYR A 172 -30.72 31.34 -31.63
CA TYR A 172 -29.70 31.96 -32.48
C TYR A 172 -29.09 30.91 -33.42
N SER A 173 -28.78 31.33 -34.66
CA SER A 173 -27.96 30.49 -35.54
C SER A 173 -26.52 30.38 -35.00
N ALA A 174 -25.81 29.32 -35.36
CA ALA A 174 -24.42 29.11 -34.92
C ALA A 174 -23.51 30.30 -35.26
N VAL A 175 -23.74 30.95 -36.40
CA VAL A 175 -23.01 32.17 -36.83
C VAL A 175 -23.22 33.32 -35.83
N LYS A 176 -24.45 33.53 -35.40
CA LYS A 176 -24.81 34.62 -34.46
C LYS A 176 -24.31 34.38 -33.06
N LEU A 177 -24.16 33.12 -32.66
CA LEU A 177 -23.51 32.72 -31.37
C LEU A 177 -22.01 32.97 -31.42
N LEU A 178 -21.34 32.73 -32.54
CA LEU A 178 -19.91 33.01 -32.74
C LEU A 178 -19.65 34.52 -32.75
N GLU A 179 -20.48 35.30 -33.38
CA GLU A 179 -20.37 36.79 -33.37
C GLU A 179 -20.55 37.34 -31.94
N LEU A 180 -21.51 36.82 -31.16
CA LEU A 180 -21.71 37.19 -29.76
C LEU A 180 -20.53 36.77 -28.87
N ALA A 181 -19.95 35.60 -29.11
CA ALA A 181 -18.76 35.12 -28.39
C ALA A 181 -17.57 36.07 -28.62
N SER A 182 -17.29 36.44 -29.86
CA SER A 182 -16.18 37.37 -30.20
C SER A 182 -16.36 38.77 -29.59
N VAL A 183 -17.59 39.26 -29.49
CA VAL A 183 -17.89 40.53 -28.82
C VAL A 183 -17.69 40.42 -27.31
N ILE A 184 -18.07 39.32 -26.71
CA ILE A 184 -17.86 39.07 -25.27
C ILE A 184 -16.36 38.97 -24.96
N GLU A 185 -15.58 38.27 -25.78
CA GLU A 185 -14.13 38.18 -25.63
C GLU A 185 -13.46 39.56 -25.72
N SER A 186 -13.84 40.37 -26.71
CA SER A 186 -13.32 41.74 -26.85
C SER A 186 -13.66 42.66 -25.67
N LEU A 187 -14.80 42.43 -25.02
CA LEU A 187 -15.21 43.19 -23.83
C LEU A 187 -14.51 42.72 -22.55
N LEU A 188 -14.00 41.48 -22.52
CA LEU A 188 -13.24 40.93 -21.40
C LEU A 188 -11.76 41.30 -21.47
N GLU A 189 -11.21 41.45 -22.67
CA GLU A 189 -9.83 41.88 -22.90
C GLU A 189 -9.59 43.38 -22.65
N ASN A 190 -10.64 44.20 -22.65
CA ASN A 190 -10.58 45.66 -22.41
C ASN A 190 -10.84 46.06 -20.94
N LYS A 191 -10.67 45.15 -19.99
CA LYS A 191 -10.65 45.40 -18.55
C LYS A 191 -9.30 45.09 -17.95
#